data_79b3e982c7741f431ab1172bd2b3a326
#
_entry.id   79b3e982c7741f431ab1172bd2b3a326
#
_cell.length_a   1.000
_cell.length_b   1.000
_cell.length_c   1.000
_cell.angle_alpha   90.00
_cell.angle_beta   90.00
_cell.angle_gamma   90.00
#
_symmetry.space_group_name_H-M   'P 1'
#
loop_
_entity.id
_entity.type
_entity.pdbx_description
1 polymer ?
#
loop_
_entity_poly.entity_id
_entity_poly.type
_entity_poly.pdbx_seq_one_letter_code
_entity_poly.pdbx_strand_id
1 'polypeptide(L)'
;MLKMNLGDTELIVATCRKYNLTAFETAYVLATAYHETAHTMKPIMELGGTTYLKGKKYWPYVGRGYVQLTWKENYIKAGKKLGVDFVDNPGLLMEAKYAAPILVLGMKEG
;
A
#
# COMPACT_ATOMS: atom_id res chain seq x y z
N MET A 1 10.70 -18.61 4.76
CA MET A 1 9.23 -18.73 4.65
C MET A 1 8.54 -17.59 5.37
N LEU A 2 7.55 -16.97 4.72
CA LEU A 2 6.78 -15.88 5.32
C LEU A 2 5.86 -16.43 6.43
N LYS A 3 5.91 -15.80 7.61
CA LYS A 3 5.06 -16.18 8.73
C LYS A 3 3.73 -15.42 8.65
N MET A 4 2.63 -16.12 8.84
CA MET A 4 1.29 -15.51 8.75
C MET A 4 1.06 -14.43 9.79
N ASN A 5 1.74 -14.49 10.93
CA ASN A 5 1.60 -13.46 11.97
C ASN A 5 2.59 -12.30 11.83
N LEU A 6 3.37 -12.25 10.76
CA LEU A 6 4.28 -11.14 10.53
C LEU A 6 3.50 -9.93 10.04
N GLY A 7 3.57 -8.82 10.80
CA GLY A 7 2.92 -7.57 10.42
C GLY A 7 1.45 -7.77 10.04
N ASP A 8 1.07 -7.24 8.88
CA ASP A 8 -0.30 -7.26 8.38
C ASP A 8 -0.57 -8.42 7.42
N THR A 9 0.23 -9.48 7.45
CA THR A 9 0.10 -10.60 6.51
C THR A 9 -1.32 -11.19 6.50
N GLU A 10 -1.91 -11.44 7.68
CA GLU A 10 -3.26 -12.01 7.75
C GLU A 10 -4.29 -11.07 7.13
N LEU A 11 -4.17 -9.78 7.38
CA LEU A 11 -5.08 -8.79 6.79
C LEU A 11 -4.96 -8.78 5.27
N ILE A 12 -3.75 -8.84 4.75
CA ILE A 12 -3.52 -8.86 3.29
C ILE A 12 -4.12 -10.13 2.68
N VAL A 13 -3.94 -11.28 3.32
CA VAL A 13 -4.55 -12.54 2.84
C VAL A 13 -6.07 -12.43 2.83
N ALA A 14 -6.67 -11.92 3.91
CA ALA A 14 -8.12 -11.73 3.99
C ALA A 14 -8.62 -10.77 2.90
N THR A 15 -7.85 -9.71 2.62
CA THR A 15 -8.19 -8.76 1.56
C THR A 15 -8.13 -9.42 0.18
N CYS A 16 -7.12 -10.26 -0.07
CA CYS A 16 -7.02 -11.01 -1.31
C CYS A 16 -8.25 -11.91 -1.51
N ARG A 17 -8.70 -12.59 -0.45
CA ARG A 17 -9.91 -13.41 -0.50
C ARG A 17 -11.15 -12.59 -0.81
N LYS A 18 -11.26 -11.42 -0.18
CA LYS A 18 -12.40 -10.51 -0.40
C LYS A 18 -12.52 -10.12 -1.87
N TYR A 19 -11.40 -9.92 -2.55
CA TYR A 19 -11.37 -9.53 -3.97
C TYR A 19 -11.19 -10.72 -4.91
N ASN A 20 -11.37 -11.94 -4.40
CA ASN A 20 -11.39 -13.18 -5.20
C ASN A 20 -10.08 -13.48 -5.93
N LEU A 21 -8.93 -13.16 -5.32
CA LEU A 21 -7.66 -13.55 -5.88
C LEU A 21 -7.45 -15.05 -5.74
N THR A 22 -6.80 -15.66 -6.74
CA THR A 22 -6.39 -17.06 -6.66
C THR A 22 -5.27 -17.22 -5.64
N ALA A 23 -4.97 -18.48 -5.28
CA ALA A 23 -3.83 -18.76 -4.39
C ALA A 23 -2.53 -18.26 -4.99
N PHE A 24 -2.34 -18.42 -6.31
CA PHE A 24 -1.15 -17.95 -7.01
C PHE A 24 -1.05 -16.41 -6.95
N GLU A 25 -2.14 -15.72 -7.23
CA GLU A 25 -2.18 -14.26 -7.17
C GLU A 25 -1.91 -13.76 -5.75
N THR A 26 -2.48 -14.42 -4.75
CA THR A 26 -2.27 -14.07 -3.34
C THR A 26 -0.81 -14.23 -2.96
N ALA A 27 -0.17 -15.33 -3.38
CA ALA A 27 1.25 -15.54 -3.12
C ALA A 27 2.11 -14.43 -3.74
N TYR A 28 1.77 -14.00 -4.95
CA TYR A 28 2.46 -12.91 -5.63
C TYR A 28 2.31 -11.58 -4.88
N VAL A 29 1.09 -11.27 -4.42
CA VAL A 29 0.81 -10.07 -3.62
C VAL A 29 1.65 -10.09 -2.33
N LEU A 30 1.67 -11.21 -1.63
CA LEU A 30 2.43 -11.34 -0.38
C LEU A 30 3.93 -11.18 -0.62
N ALA A 31 4.46 -11.79 -1.66
CA ALA A 31 5.88 -11.66 -1.99
C ALA A 31 6.25 -10.22 -2.31
N THR A 32 5.41 -9.53 -3.08
CA THR A 32 5.62 -8.12 -3.43
C THR A 32 5.60 -7.25 -2.18
N ALA A 33 4.58 -7.42 -1.33
CA ALA A 33 4.47 -6.64 -0.10
C ALA A 33 5.66 -6.90 0.83
N TYR A 34 6.09 -8.14 0.95
CA TYR A 34 7.23 -8.50 1.79
C TYR A 34 8.50 -7.79 1.33
N HIS A 35 8.75 -7.81 0.02
CA HIS A 35 9.92 -7.16 -0.56
C HIS A 35 9.85 -5.63 -0.42
N GLU A 36 8.70 -5.04 -0.77
CA GLU A 36 8.54 -3.58 -0.82
C GLU A 36 8.46 -2.93 0.58
N THR A 37 8.12 -3.69 1.61
CA THR A 37 8.04 -3.17 2.98
C THR A 37 9.31 -3.44 3.79
N ALA A 38 10.42 -3.75 3.14
CA ALA A 38 11.68 -4.13 3.79
C ALA A 38 11.45 -5.29 4.78
N HIS A 39 10.64 -6.26 4.37
CA HIS A 39 10.34 -7.51 5.10
C HIS A 39 9.51 -7.31 6.37
N THR A 40 8.83 -6.16 6.53
CA THR A 40 8.02 -5.90 7.73
C THR A 40 6.56 -6.29 7.59
N MET A 41 6.05 -6.36 6.37
CA MET A 41 4.62 -6.53 6.08
C MET A 41 3.76 -5.44 6.74
N LYS A 42 4.30 -4.22 6.83
CA LYS A 42 3.62 -3.04 7.37
C LYS A 42 3.66 -1.92 6.35
N PRO A 43 2.65 -1.03 6.33
CA PRO A 43 2.73 0.16 5.48
C PRO A 43 3.92 1.00 5.91
N ILE A 44 4.67 1.51 4.94
CA ILE A 44 5.82 2.36 5.22
C ILE A 44 5.71 3.66 4.43
N MET A 45 6.37 4.70 4.95
CA MET A 45 6.48 5.99 4.29
C MET A 45 7.87 6.11 3.67
N GLU A 46 7.97 6.77 2.53
CA GLU A 46 9.23 7.00 1.83
C GLU A 46 10.30 7.57 2.78
N LEU A 47 11.51 7.02 2.71
CA LEU A 47 12.62 7.45 3.56
C LEU A 47 13.17 8.81 3.15
N GLY A 48 13.79 9.52 4.09
CA GLY A 48 14.47 10.78 3.82
C GLY A 48 14.13 11.92 4.78
N GLY A 49 13.10 11.72 5.61
CA GLY A 49 12.67 12.75 6.56
C GLY A 49 11.90 13.89 5.91
N THR A 50 11.20 14.67 6.75
CA THR A 50 10.27 15.70 6.28
C THR A 50 10.94 16.78 5.44
N THR A 51 12.08 17.28 5.88
CA THR A 51 12.80 18.35 5.17
C THR A 51 13.19 17.92 3.76
N TYR A 52 13.75 16.71 3.64
CA TYR A 52 14.14 16.17 2.34
C TYR A 52 12.92 15.96 1.44
N LEU A 53 11.86 15.35 1.98
CA LEU A 53 10.66 15.04 1.20
C LEU A 53 9.91 16.28 0.73
N LYS A 54 9.92 17.36 1.52
CA LYS A 54 9.29 18.63 1.11
C LYS A 54 9.93 19.24 -0.13
N GLY A 55 11.18 18.86 -0.42
CA GLY A 55 11.87 19.30 -1.64
C GLY A 55 11.48 18.53 -2.89
N LYS A 56 10.71 17.45 -2.78
CA LYS A 56 10.29 16.65 -3.92
C LYS A 56 9.12 17.29 -4.66
N LYS A 57 9.12 17.13 -6.00
CA LYS A 57 8.05 17.69 -6.84
C LYS A 57 6.68 17.14 -6.49
N TYR A 58 6.60 15.91 -5.97
CA TYR A 58 5.34 15.25 -5.64
C TYR A 58 4.87 15.51 -4.20
N TRP A 59 5.63 16.29 -3.40
CA TRP A 59 5.20 16.61 -2.05
C TRP A 59 3.80 17.22 -2.05
N PRO A 60 2.87 16.87 -1.14
CA PRO A 60 3.04 15.93 -0.02
C PRO A 60 2.72 14.46 -0.35
N TYR A 61 2.56 14.12 -1.63
CA TYR A 61 2.15 12.78 -2.08
C TYR A 61 3.35 11.86 -2.23
N VAL A 62 4.09 11.73 -1.14
CA VAL A 62 5.28 10.86 -1.05
C VAL A 62 4.86 9.40 -0.99
N GLY A 63 5.82 8.49 -1.21
CA GLY A 63 5.54 7.06 -1.16
C GLY A 63 4.98 6.63 0.18
N ARG A 64 3.78 6.03 0.18
CA ARG A 64 3.12 5.49 1.38
C ARG A 64 2.46 4.17 1.07
N GLY A 65 2.31 3.36 2.11
CA GLY A 65 1.63 2.08 2.02
C GLY A 65 2.59 0.92 1.79
N TYR A 66 2.05 -0.23 1.37
CA TYR A 66 2.86 -1.44 1.17
C TYR A 66 3.70 -1.38 -0.10
N VAL A 67 3.30 -0.57 -1.09
CA VAL A 67 3.98 -0.49 -2.40
C VAL A 67 4.40 0.92 -2.77
N GLN A 68 4.48 1.81 -1.79
CA GLN A 68 4.98 3.18 -1.97
C GLN A 68 4.23 3.95 -3.04
N LEU A 69 2.89 4.04 -2.89
CA LEU A 69 2.08 4.87 -3.79
C LEU A 69 2.54 6.32 -3.69
N THR A 70 2.86 6.93 -4.83
CA THR A 70 3.45 8.26 -4.93
C THR A 70 2.72 9.07 -6.01
N TRP A 71 2.81 10.40 -5.96
CA TRP A 71 2.20 11.35 -6.88
C TRP A 71 0.71 11.54 -6.67
N LYS A 72 0.27 12.80 -6.83
CA LYS A 72 -1.11 13.21 -6.60
C LYS A 72 -2.12 12.40 -7.43
N GLU A 73 -1.83 12.19 -8.72
CA GLU A 73 -2.76 11.45 -9.58
C GLU A 73 -2.98 10.00 -9.10
N ASN A 74 -1.98 9.38 -8.49
CA ASN A 74 -2.12 8.04 -7.94
C ASN A 74 -2.93 8.05 -6.65
N TYR A 75 -2.78 9.10 -5.84
CA TYR A 75 -3.62 9.29 -4.65
C TYR A 75 -5.08 9.52 -5.05
N ILE A 76 -5.32 10.26 -6.13
CA ILE A 76 -6.69 10.46 -6.66
C ILE A 76 -7.28 9.11 -7.11
N LYS A 77 -6.52 8.32 -7.87
CA LYS A 77 -6.99 7.01 -8.35
C LYS A 77 -7.32 6.08 -7.19
N ALA A 78 -6.45 6.02 -6.18
CA ALA A 78 -6.69 5.21 -4.99
C ALA A 78 -7.96 5.65 -4.27
N GLY A 79 -8.15 6.95 -4.13
CA GLY A 79 -9.33 7.51 -3.50
C GLY A 79 -10.62 7.14 -4.21
N LYS A 80 -10.60 7.16 -5.54
CA LYS A 80 -11.77 6.76 -6.34
C LYS A 80 -12.10 5.29 -6.14
N LYS A 81 -11.10 4.42 -6.02
CA LYS A 81 -11.32 2.99 -5.81
C LYS A 81 -11.98 2.69 -4.47
N LEU A 82 -11.64 3.44 -3.42
CA LEU A 82 -12.12 3.17 -2.07
C LEU A 82 -13.18 4.14 -1.57
N GLY A 83 -13.46 5.23 -2.30
CA GLY A 83 -14.37 6.27 -1.83
C GLY A 83 -13.81 7.03 -0.64
N VAL A 84 -12.49 7.27 -0.62
CA VAL A 84 -11.77 7.93 0.47
C VAL A 84 -10.97 9.10 -0.08
N ASP A 85 -10.94 10.22 0.63
CA ASP A 85 -10.18 11.40 0.19
C ASP A 85 -8.73 11.31 0.66
N PHE A 86 -7.89 10.67 -0.13
CA PHE A 86 -6.46 10.59 0.13
C PHE A 86 -5.70 11.86 -0.29
N VAL A 87 -6.33 12.71 -1.10
CA VAL A 87 -5.66 13.95 -1.55
C VAL A 87 -5.57 14.94 -0.41
N ASP A 88 -6.66 15.16 0.31
CA ASP A 88 -6.66 16.04 1.48
C ASP A 88 -6.10 15.35 2.73
N ASN A 89 -6.10 14.02 2.75
CA ASN A 89 -5.65 13.22 3.89
C ASN A 89 -4.66 12.14 3.44
N PRO A 90 -3.47 12.53 2.92
CA PRO A 90 -2.53 11.54 2.36
C PRO A 90 -2.01 10.54 3.39
N GLY A 91 -1.95 10.93 4.66
CA GLY A 91 -1.51 10.04 5.74
C GLY A 91 -2.40 8.80 5.94
N LEU A 92 -3.65 8.83 5.45
CA LEU A 92 -4.54 7.69 5.56
C LEU A 92 -4.00 6.44 4.83
N LEU A 93 -3.14 6.64 3.83
CA LEU A 93 -2.52 5.50 3.13
C LEU A 93 -1.52 4.73 3.99
N MET A 94 -1.19 5.24 5.17
CA MET A 94 -0.38 4.49 6.15
C MET A 94 -1.25 3.58 7.03
N GLU A 95 -2.57 3.71 6.97
CA GLU A 95 -3.47 2.84 7.73
C GLU A 95 -3.71 1.55 6.97
N ALA A 96 -3.48 0.42 7.64
CA ALA A 96 -3.56 -0.89 7.01
C ALA A 96 -4.93 -1.16 6.35
N LYS A 97 -6.01 -0.67 6.97
CA LYS A 97 -7.37 -0.87 6.43
C LYS A 97 -7.58 -0.25 5.05
N TYR A 98 -6.78 0.76 4.70
CA TYR A 98 -6.80 1.38 3.37
C TYR A 98 -5.65 0.87 2.50
N ALA A 99 -4.48 0.70 3.10
CA ALA A 99 -3.30 0.26 2.36
C ALA A 99 -3.46 -1.15 1.78
N ALA A 100 -4.13 -2.06 2.51
CA ALA A 100 -4.32 -3.43 2.05
C ALA A 100 -5.22 -3.51 0.79
N PRO A 101 -6.41 -2.88 0.75
CA PRO A 101 -7.19 -2.86 -0.48
C PRO A 101 -6.46 -2.21 -1.66
N ILE A 102 -5.71 -1.14 -1.43
CA ILE A 102 -4.96 -0.48 -2.50
C ILE A 102 -3.88 -1.40 -3.05
N LEU A 103 -3.17 -2.12 -2.19
CA LEU A 103 -2.18 -3.10 -2.62
C LEU A 103 -2.84 -4.17 -3.50
N VAL A 104 -3.92 -4.78 -3.00
CA VAL A 104 -4.57 -5.91 -3.66
C VAL A 104 -5.23 -5.49 -4.98
N LEU A 105 -5.96 -4.37 -4.99
CA LEU A 105 -6.59 -3.87 -6.20
C LEU A 105 -5.58 -3.45 -7.25
N GLY A 106 -4.48 -2.81 -6.83
CA GLY A 106 -3.41 -2.44 -7.75
C GLY A 106 -2.78 -3.66 -8.42
N MET A 107 -2.54 -4.72 -7.65
CA MET A 107 -1.95 -5.96 -8.18
C MET A 107 -2.93 -6.71 -9.09
N LYS A 108 -4.22 -6.69 -8.76
CA LYS A 108 -5.26 -7.38 -9.54
C LYS A 108 -5.53 -6.66 -10.87
N GLU A 109 -5.53 -5.35 -10.86
CA GLU A 109 -5.89 -4.54 -12.03
C GLU A 109 -4.69 -4.18 -12.92
N GLY A 110 -3.52 -4.54 -12.48
CA GLY A 110 -2.29 -4.22 -13.19
C GLY A 110 -1.76 -2.88 -12.85
#